data_b92c32abc484af409048abe2c7e7f7d7
#
_entry.id   b92c32abc484af409048abe2c7e7f7d7
#
_cell.length_a   1.000
_cell.length_b   1.000
_cell.length_c   1.000
_cell.angle_alpha   90.00
_cell.angle_beta   90.00
_cell.angle_gamma   90.00
#
_symmetry.space_group_name_H-M   'P 1'
#
loop_
_entity.id
_entity.type
_entity.pdbx_description
1 polymer ?
#
loop_
_entity_poly.entity_id
_entity_poly.type
_entity_poly.pdbx_seq_one_letter_code
_entity_poly.pdbx_strand_id
1 'polypeptide(L)' 'VYVVDDHDKLLGRVALQKLILTDSKTLVKDIFDEDAMAVETYLEDTEVADIMKKYDLESVPVVNVQGQLVG' A
#
# COMPACT_ATOMS: atom_id res chain seq x y z
N VAL A 1 3.75 -2.16 -5.40
CA VAL A 1 2.40 -2.15 -5.99
C VAL A 1 1.38 -2.38 -4.88
N TYR A 2 0.40 -1.50 -4.79
CA TYR A 2 -0.64 -1.59 -3.78
C TYR A 2 -1.86 -2.35 -4.31
N VAL A 3 -2.48 -3.12 -3.43
CA VAL A 3 -3.63 -3.96 -3.75
C VAL A 3 -4.88 -3.39 -3.09
N VAL A 4 -5.92 -3.19 -3.88
CA VAL A 4 -7.20 -2.66 -3.40
C VAL A 4 -8.33 -3.63 -3.73
N ASP A 5 -9.45 -3.51 -3.02
CA ASP A 5 -10.67 -4.28 -3.31
C ASP A 5 -11.56 -3.54 -4.34
N ASP A 6 -12.77 -4.05 -4.57
CA ASP A 6 -13.72 -3.47 -5.53
C ASP A 6 -14.20 -2.07 -5.13
N HIS A 7 -13.97 -1.65 -3.90
CA HIS A 7 -14.33 -0.34 -3.36
C HIS A 7 -13.12 0.57 -3.18
N ASP A 8 -11.98 0.23 -3.80
CA ASP A 8 -10.71 0.94 -3.72
C ASP A 8 -10.10 0.98 -2.31
N LYS A 9 -10.57 0.14 -1.39
CA LYS A 9 -9.96 0.01 -0.07
C LYS A 9 -8.61 -0.67 -0.16
N LEU A 10 -7.63 -0.11 0.53
CA LEU A 10 -6.29 -0.68 0.57
C LEU A 10 -6.30 -2.00 1.35
N LEU A 11 -5.88 -3.09 0.70
CA LEU A 11 -5.75 -4.41 1.30
C LEU A 11 -4.32 -4.73 1.72
N GLY A 12 -3.34 -4.27 0.94
CA GLY A 12 -1.95 -4.55 1.20
C GLY A 12 -1.07 -4.17 0.02
N ARG A 13 0.08 -4.81 -0.09
CA ARG A 13 1.02 -4.55 -1.18
C ARG A 13 1.70 -5.82 -1.67
N VAL A 14 2.22 -5.75 -2.90
CA VAL A 14 3.03 -6.80 -3.51
C VAL A 14 4.32 -6.17 -4.01
N ALA A 15 5.45 -6.78 -3.71
CA ALA A 15 6.72 -6.36 -4.26
C ALA A 15 6.74 -6.61 -5.77
N LEU A 16 7.29 -5.67 -6.54
CA LEU A 16 7.37 -5.81 -8.00
C LEU A 16 8.12 -7.08 -8.40
N GLN A 17 9.19 -7.42 -7.69
CA GLN A 17 9.95 -8.64 -7.95
C GLN A 17 9.10 -9.90 -7.78
N LYS A 18 8.21 -9.92 -6.79
CA LYS A 18 7.31 -11.05 -6.57
C LYS A 18 6.32 -11.22 -7.71
N LEU A 19 5.81 -10.11 -8.26
CA LEU A 19 4.94 -10.16 -9.44
C LEU A 19 5.64 -10.75 -10.66
N ILE A 20 6.90 -10.34 -10.89
CA ILE A 20 7.69 -10.81 -12.03
C ILE A 20 7.97 -12.31 -11.93
N LEU A 21 8.24 -12.81 -10.73
CA LEU A 21 8.61 -14.21 -10.49
C LEU A 21 7.42 -15.15 -10.31
N THR A 22 6.22 -14.61 -10.15
CA THR A 22 5.02 -15.40 -9.92
C THR A 22 4.40 -15.83 -11.24
N ASP A 23 3.82 -17.05 -11.27
CA ASP A 23 3.10 -17.56 -12.42
C ASP A 23 1.98 -16.60 -12.83
N SER A 24 1.87 -16.34 -14.14
CA SER A 24 0.88 -15.43 -14.69
C SER A 24 -0.57 -15.81 -14.38
N LYS A 25 -0.81 -17.07 -14.02
CA LYS A 25 -2.15 -17.56 -13.66
C LYS A 25 -2.49 -17.39 -12.19
N THR A 26 -1.50 -17.00 -11.35
CA THR A 26 -1.74 -16.77 -9.93
C THR A 26 -2.46 -15.45 -9.73
N LEU A 27 -3.51 -15.45 -8.91
CA LEU A 27 -4.26 -14.24 -8.62
C LEU A 27 -3.51 -13.38 -7.60
N VAL A 28 -3.59 -12.06 -7.75
CA VAL A 28 -2.94 -11.12 -6.84
C VAL A 28 -3.43 -11.31 -5.41
N LYS A 29 -4.69 -11.65 -5.21
CA LYS A 29 -5.25 -11.90 -3.87
C LYS A 29 -4.54 -13.01 -3.10
N ASP A 30 -3.80 -13.87 -3.79
CA ASP A 30 -3.10 -15.01 -3.18
C ASP A 30 -1.64 -14.71 -2.83
N ILE A 31 -1.12 -13.55 -3.25
CA ILE A 31 0.31 -13.23 -3.10
C ILE A 31 0.60 -11.88 -2.45
N PHE A 32 -0.42 -11.08 -2.08
CA PHE A 32 -0.16 -9.77 -1.48
C PHE A 32 0.11 -9.87 0.03
N ASP A 33 0.88 -8.90 0.54
CA ASP A 33 1.15 -8.76 1.97
C ASP A 33 0.19 -7.74 2.57
N GLU A 34 -0.40 -8.08 3.73
CA GLU A 34 -1.42 -7.25 4.38
C GLU A 34 -0.85 -6.15 5.28
N ASP A 35 0.46 -6.15 5.54
CA ASP A 35 1.09 -5.19 6.46
C ASP A 35 1.58 -3.92 5.80
N ALA A 36 0.90 -3.46 4.76
CA ALA A 36 1.18 -2.16 4.17
C ALA A 36 0.85 -1.05 5.16
N MET A 37 1.84 -0.20 5.46
CA MET A 37 1.63 0.96 6.31
C MET A 37 1.05 2.10 5.47
N ALA A 38 -0.10 2.63 5.89
CA ALA A 38 -0.79 3.69 5.18
C ALA A 38 -0.88 4.94 6.05
N VAL A 39 -0.91 6.10 5.40
CA VAL A 39 -1.20 7.38 6.06
C VAL A 39 -2.52 7.92 5.55
N GLU A 40 -3.23 8.65 6.41
CA GLU A 40 -4.52 9.22 6.05
C GLU A 40 -4.35 10.63 5.50
N THR A 41 -5.31 11.06 4.67
CA THR A 41 -5.24 12.33 3.94
C THR A 41 -5.15 13.56 4.84
N TYR A 42 -5.59 13.47 6.09
CA TYR A 42 -5.56 14.60 7.03
C TYR A 42 -4.20 14.79 7.71
N LEU A 43 -3.25 13.90 7.51
CA LEU A 43 -1.91 14.06 8.09
C LEU A 43 -1.14 15.17 7.38
N GLU A 44 -0.37 15.95 8.15
CA GLU A 44 0.48 16.99 7.58
C GLU A 44 1.73 16.37 6.93
N ASP A 45 2.31 17.08 5.96
CA ASP A 45 3.49 16.63 5.22
C ASP A 45 4.65 16.26 6.13
N THR A 46 4.85 17.03 7.21
CA THR A 46 5.92 16.76 8.18
C THR A 46 5.71 15.45 8.91
N GLU A 47 4.47 15.13 9.25
CA GLU A 47 4.13 13.87 9.92
C GLU A 47 4.34 12.67 8.99
N VAL A 48 3.97 12.81 7.73
CA VAL A 48 4.19 11.76 6.72
C VAL A 48 5.68 11.53 6.53
N ALA A 49 6.47 12.59 6.41
CA ALA A 49 7.91 12.49 6.25
C ALA A 49 8.56 11.80 7.45
N ASP A 50 8.11 12.09 8.67
CA ASP A 50 8.61 11.46 9.89
C ASP A 50 8.29 9.96 9.92
N ILE A 51 7.11 9.56 9.48
CA ILE A 51 6.71 8.15 9.39
C ILE A 51 7.59 7.41 8.38
N MET A 52 7.79 7.99 7.21
CA MET A 52 8.63 7.38 6.16
C MET A 52 10.08 7.23 6.65
N LYS A 53 10.60 8.22 7.35
CA LYS A 53 11.95 8.19 7.90
C LYS A 53 12.07 7.15 9.02
N LYS A 54 11.10 7.08 9.92
CA LYS A 54 11.10 6.15 11.05
C LYS A 54 11.11 4.69 10.60
N TYR A 55 10.36 4.36 9.56
CA TYR A 55 10.22 3.00 9.04
C TYR A 55 11.02 2.74 7.78
N ASP A 56 11.88 3.68 7.37
CA ASP A 56 12.74 3.56 6.19
C ASP A 56 11.97 3.23 4.91
N LEU A 57 10.89 3.97 4.68
CA LEU A 57 10.01 3.76 3.53
C LEU A 57 10.40 4.66 2.36
N GLU A 58 10.44 4.10 1.15
CA GLU A 58 10.64 4.88 -0.09
C GLU A 58 9.33 5.51 -0.56
N SER A 59 8.22 4.86 -0.28
CA SER A 59 6.90 5.35 -0.61
C SER A 59 5.90 4.89 0.46
N VAL A 60 4.78 5.58 0.55
CA VAL A 60 3.72 5.23 1.50
C VAL A 60 2.37 5.47 0.83
N PRO A 61 1.41 4.54 0.97
CA PRO A 61 0.07 4.75 0.43
C PRO A 61 -0.70 5.75 1.28
N VAL A 62 -1.48 6.61 0.63
CA VAL A 62 -2.36 7.57 1.28
C VAL A 62 -3.81 7.10 1.13
N VAL A 63 -4.53 7.00 2.24
CA VAL A 63 -5.92 6.58 2.25
C VAL A 63 -6.80 7.68 2.83
N ASN A 64 -8.07 7.70 2.43
CA ASN A 64 -9.07 8.59 3.02
C ASN A 64 -9.66 7.96 4.29
N VAL A 65 -10.63 8.64 4.91
CA VAL A 65 -11.23 8.16 6.16
C VAL A 65 -11.98 6.83 6.02
N GLN A 66 -12.30 6.43 4.79
CA GLN A 66 -12.95 5.15 4.51
C GLN A 66 -11.95 4.04 4.21
N GLY A 67 -10.65 4.33 4.24
CA GLY A 67 -9.61 3.36 3.93
C GLY A 67 -9.35 3.17 2.43
N GLN A 68 -9.93 4.00 1.58
CA GLN A 68 -9.74 3.92 0.14
C GLN A 68 -8.42 4.56 -0.27
N LEU A 69 -7.70 3.91 -1.20
CA LEU A 69 -6.43 4.42 -1.71
C LEU A 69 -6.66 5.64 -2.60
N VAL A 70 -6.01 6.76 -2.25
CA VAL A 70 -6.12 8.02 -3.00
C VAL A 70 -4.78 8.55 -3.51
N GLY A 71 -3.68 8.02 -3.03
CA GLY A 71 -2.36 8.49 -3.50
C GLY A 71 -1.17 7.80 -2.88
#